data_d8158733500f4c1de50f16a6adb07a8e
#
_entry.id   d8158733500f4c1de50f16a6adb07a8e
#
_cell.length_a   1.000
_cell.length_b   1.000
_cell.length_c   1.000
_cell.angle_alpha   90.00
_cell.angle_beta   90.00
_cell.angle_gamma   90.00
#
_symmetry.space_group_name_H-M   'P 1'
#
loop_
_entity.id
_entity.type
_entity.pdbx_description
1 polymer ?
#
loop_
_entity_poly.entity_id
_entity_poly.type
_entity_poly.pdbx_seq_one_letter_code
_entity_poly.pdbx_strand_id
1 'polypeptide(L)' 'MTLFNKIITIYNNLTVEDFDLEKGTILLQNDSDGRGDYIAKWEHPTLSKPTQAQLDAVK' A
#
# COMPACT_ATOMS: atom_id res chain seq x y z
N MET A 1 9.45 1.16 9.34
CA MET A 1 8.08 0.68 9.03
C MET A 1 7.96 0.43 7.53
N THR A 2 7.41 -0.69 7.14
CA THR A 2 7.24 -1.00 5.72
C THR A 2 6.06 -0.23 5.13
N LEU A 3 6.02 -0.12 3.80
CA LEU A 3 4.89 0.52 3.12
C LEU A 3 3.59 -0.20 3.44
N PHE A 4 3.61 -1.53 3.49
CA PHE A 4 2.45 -2.32 3.89
C PHE A 4 1.92 -1.87 5.26
N ASN A 5 2.81 -1.76 6.24
CA ASN A 5 2.42 -1.34 7.59
C ASN A 5 1.86 0.09 7.61
N LYS A 6 2.42 0.99 6.80
CA LYS A 6 1.91 2.35 6.69
C LYS A 6 0.48 2.38 6.17
N ILE A 7 0.22 1.59 5.12
CA ILE A 7 -1.12 1.52 4.53
C ILE A 7 -2.12 0.93 5.52
N ILE A 8 -1.74 -0.12 6.23
CA ILE A 8 -2.61 -0.73 7.24
C ILE A 8 -2.88 0.25 8.40
N THR A 9 -1.92 1.11 8.72
CA THR A 9 -2.11 2.13 9.75
C THR A 9 -3.15 3.17 9.30
N ILE A 10 -3.14 3.54 8.03
CA ILE A 10 -4.10 4.49 7.46
C ILE A 10 -5.48 3.83 7.31
N TYR A 11 -5.51 2.61 6.79
CA TYR A 11 -6.73 1.84 6.56
C TYR A 11 -6.65 0.52 7.32
N ASN A 12 -7.01 0.54 8.59
CA ASN A 12 -6.83 -0.62 9.47
C ASN A 12 -7.80 -1.78 9.20
N ASN A 13 -8.75 -1.59 8.30
CA ASN A 13 -9.64 -2.66 7.87
C ASN A 13 -9.11 -3.49 6.70
N LEU A 14 -7.96 -3.11 6.14
CA LEU A 14 -7.31 -3.91 5.10
C LEU A 14 -6.60 -5.11 5.72
N THR A 15 -6.47 -6.17 4.94
CA THR A 15 -5.78 -7.40 5.34
C THR A 15 -4.74 -7.77 4.30
N VAL A 16 -3.90 -8.76 4.62
CA VAL A 16 -2.90 -9.25 3.66
C VAL A 16 -3.55 -9.78 2.38
N GLU A 17 -4.79 -10.23 2.44
CA GLU A 17 -5.50 -10.72 1.26
C GLU A 17 -5.75 -9.62 0.23
N ASP A 18 -5.91 -8.39 0.67
CA ASP A 18 -6.09 -7.25 -0.24
C ASP A 18 -4.82 -6.98 -1.05
N PHE A 19 -3.69 -7.46 -0.58
CA PHE A 19 -2.39 -7.28 -1.23
C PHE A 19 -1.94 -8.52 -2.00
N ASP A 20 -2.82 -9.52 -2.15
CA ASP A 20 -2.52 -10.75 -2.88
C ASP A 20 -2.29 -10.44 -4.35
N LEU A 21 -1.27 -11.05 -4.96
CA LEU A 21 -0.92 -10.81 -6.35
C LEU A 21 -2.01 -11.26 -7.33
N GLU A 22 -2.77 -12.29 -6.95
CA GLU A 22 -3.80 -12.84 -7.84
C GLU A 22 -5.19 -12.31 -7.55
N LYS A 23 -5.53 -12.19 -6.27
CA LYS A 23 -6.90 -11.86 -5.83
C LYS A 23 -7.02 -10.47 -5.25
N GLY A 24 -5.91 -9.86 -4.87
CA GLY A 24 -5.93 -8.57 -4.23
C GLY A 24 -6.15 -7.42 -5.20
N THR A 25 -6.57 -6.29 -4.65
CA THR A 25 -6.79 -5.06 -5.41
C THR A 25 -5.61 -4.10 -5.32
N ILE A 26 -4.64 -4.41 -4.47
CA ILE A 26 -3.49 -3.54 -4.20
C ILE A 26 -2.22 -4.30 -4.53
N LEU A 27 -1.32 -3.67 -5.28
CA LEU A 27 -0.02 -4.23 -5.59
C LEU A 27 1.06 -3.27 -5.13
N LEU A 28 1.96 -3.77 -4.29
CA LEU A 28 3.14 -3.04 -3.87
C LEU A 28 4.35 -3.62 -4.61
N GLN A 29 5.28 -2.76 -4.98
CA GLN A 29 6.44 -3.17 -5.76
C GLN A 29 7.68 -2.43 -5.32
N ASN A 30 8.82 -3.07 -5.48
CA ASN A 30 10.14 -2.49 -5.21
C ASN A 30 11.06 -2.86 -6.37
N ASP A 31 11.54 -1.85 -7.07
CA ASP A 31 12.40 -2.07 -8.25
C ASP A 31 13.88 -2.15 -7.91
N SER A 32 14.21 -2.13 -6.63
CA SER A 32 15.60 -2.18 -6.15
C SER A 32 16.46 -1.01 -6.66
N ASP A 33 15.84 0.14 -6.83
CA ASP A 33 16.50 1.35 -7.34
C ASP A 33 16.85 2.35 -6.22
N GLY A 34 16.73 1.93 -4.97
CA GLY A 34 17.02 2.78 -3.82
C GLY A 34 15.85 3.61 -3.35
N ARG A 35 14.71 3.57 -4.04
CA ARG A 35 13.52 4.35 -3.65
C ARG A 35 12.61 3.61 -2.67
N GLY A 36 12.83 2.31 -2.49
CA GLY A 36 12.00 1.48 -1.63
C GLY A 36 10.70 1.05 -2.28
N ASP A 37 9.77 0.62 -1.46
CA ASP A 37 8.48 0.12 -1.94
C ASP A 37 7.59 1.26 -2.42
N TYR A 38 6.76 0.97 -3.41
CA TYR A 38 5.75 1.92 -3.88
C TYR A 38 4.47 1.17 -4.27
N ILE A 39 3.36 1.90 -4.37
CA ILE A 39 2.09 1.32 -4.79
C ILE A 39 2.07 1.28 -6.31
N ALA A 40 2.17 0.08 -6.88
CA ALA A 40 2.16 -0.11 -8.33
C ALA A 40 0.73 -0.17 -8.87
N LYS A 41 -0.23 -0.61 -8.06
CA LYS A 41 -1.62 -0.76 -8.46
C LYS A 41 -2.52 -0.53 -7.26
N TRP A 42 -3.61 0.19 -7.48
CA TRP A 42 -4.62 0.39 -6.45
C TRP A 42 -6.00 0.34 -7.12
N GLU A 43 -6.74 -0.72 -6.87
CA GLU A 43 -8.06 -0.92 -7.45
C GLU A 43 -9.11 -1.23 -6.38
N HIS A 44 -8.87 -0.79 -5.15
CA HIS A 44 -9.82 -1.03 -4.07
C HIS A 44 -11.15 -0.34 -4.37
N PRO A 45 -12.29 -1.05 -4.22
CA PRO A 45 -13.58 -0.52 -4.64
C PRO A 45 -14.11 0.64 -3.79
N THR A 46 -13.68 0.73 -2.54
CA THR A 46 -14.23 1.75 -1.62
C THR A 46 -13.19 2.71 -1.04
N LEU A 47 -11.90 2.34 -1.07
CA LEU A 47 -10.84 3.16 -0.48
C LEU A 47 -9.99 3.80 -1.57
N SER A 48 -9.68 5.07 -1.40
CA SER A 48 -8.83 5.79 -2.34
C SER A 48 -7.35 5.51 -2.03
N LYS A 49 -6.52 5.54 -3.08
CA LYS A 49 -5.07 5.38 -2.93
C LYS A 49 -4.53 6.44 -1.97
N PRO A 50 -3.77 6.05 -0.93
CA PRO A 50 -3.16 7.03 -0.04
C PRO A 50 -2.21 7.94 -0.81
N THR A 51 -2.19 9.22 -0.43
CA THR A 51 -1.24 10.17 -1.02
C THR A 51 0.14 9.98 -0.38
N GLN A 52 1.16 10.48 -1.05
CA GLN A 52 2.51 10.44 -0.48
C GLN A 52 2.56 11.17 0.86
N ALA A 53 1.82 12.27 0.97
CA ALA A 53 1.74 13.03 2.22
C ALA A 53 1.14 12.19 3.36
N GLN A 54 0.11 11.39 3.06
CA GLN A 54 -0.48 10.51 4.06
C GLN A 54 0.51 9.43 4.49
N LEU A 55 1.25 8.86 3.55
CA LEU A 55 2.26 7.84 3.85
C LEU A 55 3.41 8.43 4.67
N ASP A 56 3.84 9.64 4.34
CA ASP A 56 4.92 10.31 5.06
C ASP A 56 4.52 10.68 6.49
N ALA A 57 3.24 10.89 6.75
CA ALA A 57 2.73 11.22 8.07
C ALA A 57 2.70 10.00 9.00
N VAL A 58 2.78 8.80 8.48
CA VAL A 58 2.83 7.57 9.28
C VAL A 58 4.28 7.34 9.71
N LYS A 59 4.48 7.19 11.01
CA LYS A 59 5.83 7.01 11.58
C LYS A 59 6.00 5.70 12.30
#